data_1c8962fabc8e99a4335358e1e988ed62
#
_entry.id   1c8962fabc8e99a4335358e1e988ed62
#
_cell.length_a   1.000
_cell.length_b   1.000
_cell.length_c   1.000
_cell.angle_alpha   90.00
_cell.angle_beta   90.00
_cell.angle_gamma   90.00
#
_symmetry.space_group_name_H-M   'P 1'
#
loop_
_entity.id
_entity.type
_entity.pdbx_description
1 polymer ?
#
loop_
_entity_poly.entity_id
_entity_poly.type
_entity_poly.pdbx_seq_one_letter_code
_entity_poly.pdbx_strand_id
1 'polypeptide(L)'
;MFPLRYHSPNQIQNFTNQTGTWFIKREFKDQQTLPLSREELPKAEGIESKKIPLLIFSAGIGDVIQHYLNYRQLNSSNIKLVSNFLIYSKLDEIINYQKPNIHSLNKTEAVIKDEQQQMIAQKNIILLGDSTHDPFMINDNQHDLIIKIGFLNSHESQFLDKYQQLYDVVILKDQGLDYVVELVNKLT
;
A
#
# COMPACT_ATOMS: atom_id res chain seq x y z
N MET A 1 5.02 -8.14 26.72
CA MET A 1 3.65 -8.13 26.17
C MET A 1 3.19 -6.68 26.24
N PHE A 2 3.42 -5.90 25.18
CA PHE A 2 3.02 -4.49 25.12
C PHE A 2 1.63 -4.42 24.53
N PRO A 3 0.76 -3.52 25.03
CA PRO A 3 -0.60 -3.44 24.55
C PRO A 3 -0.59 -2.93 23.11
N LEU A 4 -1.14 -3.75 22.20
CA LEU A 4 -1.65 -3.26 20.93
C LEU A 4 -2.53 -2.03 21.22
N ARG A 5 -2.33 -0.92 20.52
CA ARG A 5 -3.29 0.17 20.53
C ARG A 5 -4.56 -0.36 19.89
N TYR A 6 -5.47 -0.87 20.70
CA TYR A 6 -6.77 -1.30 20.25
C TYR A 6 -7.59 -0.07 19.86
N HIS A 7 -7.90 0.05 18.58
CA HIS A 7 -9.07 0.82 18.21
C HIS A 7 -10.29 0.18 18.90
N SER A 8 -11.16 0.99 19.47
CA SER A 8 -12.34 0.45 20.18
C SER A 8 -13.22 -0.34 19.18
N PRO A 9 -13.96 -1.35 19.63
CA PRO A 9 -14.91 -2.08 18.78
C PRO A 9 -15.84 -1.16 17.99
N ASN A 10 -16.21 -0.01 18.55
CA ASN A 10 -17.04 1.01 17.90
C ASN A 10 -16.31 1.72 16.74
N GLN A 11 -14.98 1.90 16.80
CA GLN A 11 -14.21 2.47 15.69
C GLN A 11 -14.10 1.48 14.53
N ILE A 12 -13.95 0.19 14.85
CA ILE A 12 -13.93 -0.87 13.84
C ILE A 12 -15.32 -1.04 13.20
N GLN A 13 -16.40 -0.95 13.99
CA GLN A 13 -17.76 -1.07 13.50
C GLN A 13 -18.19 0.08 12.58
N ASN A 14 -17.65 1.27 12.78
CA ASN A 14 -17.85 2.40 11.86
C ASN A 14 -17.14 2.22 10.51
N PHE A 15 -16.13 1.37 10.44
CA PHE A 15 -15.42 1.04 9.20
C PHE A 15 -16.30 0.24 8.23
N THR A 16 -17.20 -0.60 8.75
CA THR A 16 -18.05 -1.49 7.93
C THR A 16 -19.11 -0.76 7.12
N ASN A 17 -19.40 0.50 7.44
CA ASN A 17 -20.47 1.28 6.80
C ASN A 17 -19.95 2.31 5.78
N GLN A 18 -18.66 2.36 5.53
CA GLN A 18 -18.03 3.34 4.64
C GLN A 18 -16.97 2.71 3.76
N THR A 19 -16.88 3.16 2.52
CA THR A 19 -15.82 2.73 1.58
C THR A 19 -14.45 3.21 2.05
N GLY A 20 -13.46 2.34 2.10
CA GLY A 20 -12.08 2.65 2.43
C GLY A 20 -11.14 2.53 1.23
N THR A 21 -10.00 3.20 1.27
CA THR A 21 -8.93 3.08 0.26
C THR A 21 -7.70 2.42 0.89
N TRP A 22 -7.03 1.59 0.11
CA TRP A 22 -5.89 0.79 0.54
C TRP A 22 -4.62 1.26 -0.13
N PHE A 23 -3.57 1.45 0.65
CA PHE A 23 -2.24 1.76 0.15
C PHE A 23 -1.33 0.57 0.39
N ILE A 24 -0.85 -0.06 -0.67
CA ILE A 24 0.16 -1.10 -0.59
C ILE A 24 1.47 -0.54 -1.16
N LYS A 25 2.52 -0.56 -0.33
CA LYS A 25 3.88 -0.43 -0.80
C LYS A 25 4.63 -1.73 -0.47
N ARG A 26 5.19 -2.36 -1.49
CA ARG A 26 6.25 -3.36 -1.31
C ARG A 26 7.45 -2.91 -2.17
N GLU A 27 8.59 -2.67 -1.54
CA GLU A 27 9.84 -2.50 -2.27
C GLU A 27 10.39 -3.89 -2.60
N PHE A 28 10.62 -4.13 -3.89
CA PHE A 28 11.35 -5.33 -4.34
C PHE A 28 12.84 -5.07 -4.11
N LYS A 29 13.37 -5.45 -2.94
CA LYS A 29 14.77 -5.24 -2.60
C LYS A 29 15.71 -6.29 -3.17
N ASP A 30 15.21 -7.47 -3.54
CA ASP A 30 16.02 -8.55 -4.09
C ASP A 30 15.38 -9.15 -5.34
N GLN A 31 16.17 -9.26 -6.40
CA GLN A 31 15.79 -9.89 -7.68
C GLN A 31 15.44 -11.40 -7.56
N GLN A 32 15.56 -11.98 -6.36
CA GLN A 32 15.29 -13.41 -6.12
C GLN A 32 13.92 -13.68 -5.49
N THR A 33 13.26 -12.71 -4.92
CA THR A 33 11.87 -12.85 -4.45
C THR A 33 10.92 -12.26 -5.47
N LEU A 34 10.76 -12.93 -6.57
CA LEU A 34 9.55 -12.80 -7.39
C LEU A 34 8.37 -13.31 -6.55
N PRO A 35 7.43 -12.60 -6.51
CA PRO A 35 6.48 -12.07 -5.59
C PRO A 35 5.29 -12.99 -5.53
N LEU A 36 4.41 -12.80 -4.63
CA LEU A 36 3.10 -13.45 -4.53
C LEU A 36 3.14 -14.90 -5.05
N SER A 37 3.34 -15.85 -4.16
CA SER A 37 3.16 -17.27 -4.48
C SER A 37 1.79 -17.49 -5.15
N ARG A 38 1.59 -18.57 -5.88
CA ARG A 38 0.27 -18.93 -6.41
C ARG A 38 -0.83 -18.92 -5.33
N GLU A 39 -0.45 -19.09 -4.08
CA GLU A 39 -1.33 -19.10 -2.90
C GLU A 39 -1.77 -17.69 -2.45
N GLU A 40 -1.03 -16.63 -2.83
CA GLU A 40 -1.41 -15.24 -2.54
C GLU A 40 -2.34 -14.63 -3.61
N LEU A 41 -2.51 -15.29 -4.77
CA LEU A 41 -3.43 -14.87 -5.83
C LEU A 41 -4.90 -14.79 -5.39
N PRO A 42 -5.46 -15.81 -4.73
CA PRO A 42 -6.84 -15.75 -4.25
C PRO A 42 -7.12 -14.57 -3.33
N LYS A 43 -6.09 -14.08 -2.64
CA LYS A 43 -6.18 -12.96 -1.71
C LYS A 43 -6.30 -11.61 -2.42
N ALA A 44 -5.60 -11.44 -3.53
CA ALA A 44 -5.75 -10.24 -4.38
C ALA A 44 -7.12 -10.23 -5.10
N GLU A 45 -7.62 -11.39 -5.52
CA GLU A 45 -8.96 -11.55 -6.10
C GLU A 45 -10.07 -11.12 -5.11
N GLY A 46 -9.88 -11.33 -3.81
CA GLY A 46 -10.82 -10.89 -2.79
C GLY A 46 -11.00 -9.37 -2.75
N ILE A 47 -9.93 -8.60 -2.88
CA ILE A 47 -9.96 -7.13 -2.95
C ILE A 47 -10.62 -6.66 -4.24
N GLU A 48 -10.30 -7.32 -5.36
CA GLU A 48 -10.87 -7.01 -6.67
C GLU A 48 -12.38 -7.28 -6.71
N SER A 49 -12.83 -8.44 -6.24
CA SER A 49 -14.24 -8.82 -6.24
C SER A 49 -15.12 -7.89 -5.40
N LYS A 50 -14.58 -7.34 -4.31
CA LYS A 50 -15.27 -6.39 -3.43
C LYS A 50 -15.22 -4.95 -3.94
N LYS A 51 -14.54 -4.68 -5.06
CA LYS A 51 -14.35 -3.34 -5.64
C LYS A 51 -13.79 -2.30 -4.65
N ILE A 52 -13.00 -2.76 -3.68
CA ILE A 52 -12.35 -1.87 -2.71
C ILE A 52 -11.29 -1.06 -3.45
N PRO A 53 -11.31 0.28 -3.36
CA PRO A 53 -10.28 1.09 -3.98
C PRO A 53 -8.89 0.74 -3.44
N LEU A 54 -7.96 0.39 -4.33
CA LEU A 54 -6.58 0.06 -4.01
C LEU A 54 -5.64 1.01 -4.74
N LEU A 55 -4.87 1.79 -3.97
CA LEU A 55 -3.82 2.65 -4.50
C LEU A 55 -2.46 2.01 -4.22
N ILE A 56 -1.74 1.65 -5.29
CA ILE A 56 -0.35 1.23 -5.22
C ILE A 56 0.52 2.48 -5.39
N PHE A 57 1.17 2.91 -4.31
CA PHE A 57 2.01 4.11 -4.31
C PHE A 57 3.48 3.71 -4.11
N SER A 58 4.26 3.70 -5.18
CA SER A 58 5.61 3.16 -5.20
C SER A 58 6.64 4.16 -5.73
N ALA A 59 7.82 4.17 -5.12
CA ALA A 59 9.00 4.89 -5.66
C ALA A 59 9.79 4.05 -6.69
N GLY A 60 9.33 2.84 -7.01
CA GLY A 60 9.91 1.96 -8.02
C GLY A 60 9.61 2.38 -9.46
N ILE A 61 9.94 1.50 -10.41
CA ILE A 61 9.68 1.70 -11.85
C ILE A 61 8.24 1.28 -12.14
N GLY A 62 7.41 2.25 -12.51
CA GLY A 62 5.97 2.06 -12.77
C GLY A 62 5.69 1.07 -13.90
N ASP A 63 6.49 1.11 -14.97
CA ASP A 63 6.37 0.20 -16.12
C ASP A 63 6.51 -1.28 -15.70
N VAL A 64 7.44 -1.57 -14.79
CA VAL A 64 7.65 -2.94 -14.28
C VAL A 64 6.46 -3.38 -13.44
N ILE A 65 6.00 -2.50 -12.54
CA ILE A 65 4.83 -2.80 -11.69
C ILE A 65 3.59 -2.99 -12.56
N GLN A 66 3.36 -2.10 -13.53
CA GLN A 66 2.22 -2.20 -14.45
C GLN A 66 2.27 -3.47 -15.29
N HIS A 67 3.45 -3.83 -15.82
CA HIS A 67 3.64 -5.07 -16.55
C HIS A 67 3.31 -6.29 -15.69
N TYR A 68 3.74 -6.30 -14.44
CA TYR A 68 3.44 -7.36 -13.50
C TYR A 68 1.94 -7.47 -13.19
N LEU A 69 1.27 -6.35 -12.94
CA LEU A 69 -0.18 -6.33 -12.73
C LEU A 69 -0.94 -6.88 -13.95
N ASN A 70 -0.50 -6.51 -15.17
CA ASN A 70 -1.06 -7.03 -16.41
C ASN A 70 -0.86 -8.53 -16.53
N TYR A 71 0.37 -9.01 -16.29
CA TYR A 71 0.72 -10.43 -16.33
C TYR A 71 -0.13 -11.27 -15.37
N ARG A 72 -0.44 -10.72 -14.20
CA ARG A 72 -1.24 -11.36 -13.16
C ARG A 72 -2.74 -11.10 -13.32
N GLN A 73 -3.17 -10.41 -14.36
CA GLN A 73 -4.56 -10.04 -14.64
C GLN A 73 -5.21 -9.22 -13.50
N LEU A 74 -4.41 -8.42 -12.79
CA LEU A 74 -4.81 -7.55 -11.68
C LEU A 74 -5.04 -6.10 -12.14
N ASN A 75 -5.64 -5.92 -13.31
CA ASN A 75 -5.87 -4.62 -13.95
C ASN A 75 -7.32 -4.15 -13.81
N SER A 76 -7.90 -4.32 -12.64
CA SER A 76 -9.27 -3.87 -12.43
C SER A 76 -9.37 -2.36 -12.18
N SER A 77 -10.55 -1.80 -12.44
CA SER A 77 -10.79 -0.36 -12.37
C SER A 77 -10.59 0.25 -10.98
N ASN A 78 -10.72 -0.58 -9.93
CA ASN A 78 -10.52 -0.19 -8.53
C ASN A 78 -9.04 -0.20 -8.10
N ILE A 79 -8.10 -0.66 -8.95
CA ILE A 79 -6.67 -0.64 -8.68
C ILE A 79 -6.03 0.50 -9.47
N LYS A 80 -5.30 1.40 -8.79
CA LYS A 80 -4.55 2.48 -9.39
C LYS A 80 -3.09 2.41 -8.96
N LEU A 81 -2.21 2.78 -9.90
CA LEU A 81 -0.76 2.81 -9.68
C LEU A 81 -0.25 4.24 -9.79
N VAL A 82 0.44 4.68 -8.74
CA VAL A 82 1.22 5.93 -8.71
C VAL A 82 2.68 5.55 -8.50
N SER A 83 3.51 5.77 -9.52
CA SER A 83 4.92 5.35 -9.52
C SER A 83 5.74 6.15 -10.55
N ASN A 84 7.05 5.88 -10.64
CA ASN A 84 7.93 6.49 -11.62
C ASN A 84 7.83 5.76 -12.96
N PHE A 85 7.16 6.37 -13.94
CA PHE A 85 7.10 5.84 -15.30
C PHE A 85 8.24 6.34 -16.17
N LEU A 86 8.74 5.47 -17.02
CA LEU A 86 9.83 5.77 -17.94
C LEU A 86 9.34 6.60 -19.14
N ILE A 87 10.23 7.43 -19.67
CA ILE A 87 10.02 8.12 -20.94
C ILE A 87 10.99 7.51 -21.95
N TYR A 88 10.46 7.07 -23.08
CA TYR A 88 11.22 6.44 -24.16
C TYR A 88 11.44 7.41 -25.32
N SER A 89 12.57 7.27 -25.99
CA SER A 89 12.85 7.90 -27.28
C SER A 89 12.06 7.23 -28.40
N LYS A 90 12.12 7.80 -29.61
CA LYS A 90 11.56 7.15 -30.83
C LYS A 90 12.24 5.84 -31.21
N LEU A 91 13.39 5.54 -30.60
CA LEU A 91 14.20 4.33 -30.82
C LEU A 91 14.06 3.34 -29.65
N ASP A 92 13.01 3.50 -28.82
CA ASP A 92 12.74 2.69 -27.63
C ASP A 92 13.86 2.72 -26.57
N GLU A 93 14.69 3.77 -26.57
CA GLU A 93 15.70 3.97 -25.54
C GLU A 93 15.10 4.76 -24.36
N ILE A 94 15.46 4.38 -23.13
CA ILE A 94 15.04 5.11 -21.92
C ILE A 94 15.81 6.42 -21.86
N ILE A 95 15.09 7.54 -21.86
CA ILE A 95 15.70 8.89 -21.84
C ILE A 95 15.44 9.64 -20.53
N ASN A 96 14.38 9.33 -19.79
CA ASN A 96 14.04 10.02 -18.55
C ASN A 96 12.92 9.29 -17.79
N TYR A 97 12.52 9.88 -16.65
CA TYR A 97 11.31 9.56 -15.91
C TYR A 97 10.25 10.66 -16.06
N GLN A 98 8.98 10.30 -16.00
CA GLN A 98 7.89 11.28 -15.90
C GLN A 98 8.01 12.07 -14.59
N LYS A 99 7.79 13.38 -14.67
CA LYS A 99 7.81 14.25 -13.49
C LYS A 99 6.42 14.32 -12.83
N PRO A 100 6.36 14.51 -11.49
CA PRO A 100 7.46 14.58 -10.53
C PRO A 100 8.05 13.19 -10.25
N ASN A 101 9.36 13.10 -9.99
CA ASN A 101 9.98 11.85 -9.53
C ASN A 101 9.53 11.56 -8.10
N ILE A 102 9.07 10.32 -7.89
CA ILE A 102 8.60 9.82 -6.60
C ILE A 102 9.77 9.13 -5.90
N HIS A 103 10.02 9.51 -4.65
CA HIS A 103 11.00 8.87 -3.78
C HIS A 103 10.46 8.80 -2.34
N SER A 104 11.13 8.08 -1.46
CA SER A 104 10.64 7.80 -0.10
C SER A 104 10.31 9.05 0.72
N LEU A 105 10.96 10.18 0.46
CA LEU A 105 10.77 11.42 1.23
C LEU A 105 9.69 12.35 0.66
N ASN A 106 9.23 12.16 -0.58
CA ASN A 106 8.18 12.98 -1.18
C ASN A 106 6.90 12.20 -1.50
N LYS A 107 6.79 10.97 -1.02
CA LYS A 107 5.57 10.16 -1.12
C LYS A 107 4.51 10.71 -0.17
N THR A 108 3.81 11.72 -0.64
CA THR A 108 2.70 12.35 0.09
C THR A 108 1.52 12.54 -0.85
N GLU A 109 0.35 12.81 -0.33
CA GLU A 109 -0.86 13.10 -1.11
C GLU A 109 -0.65 14.22 -2.14
N ALA A 110 0.27 15.16 -1.88
CA ALA A 110 0.57 16.28 -2.77
C ALA A 110 1.16 15.87 -4.13
N VAL A 111 1.73 14.66 -4.25
CA VAL A 111 2.27 14.13 -5.53
C VAL A 111 1.23 13.33 -6.32
N ILE A 112 0.06 13.10 -5.74
CA ILE A 112 -1.02 12.31 -6.35
C ILE A 112 -1.81 13.23 -7.26
N LYS A 113 -1.96 12.82 -8.52
CA LYS A 113 -2.70 13.59 -9.53
C LYS A 113 -4.21 13.56 -9.25
N ASP A 114 -4.92 14.52 -9.80
CA ASP A 114 -6.38 14.69 -9.62
C ASP A 114 -7.19 13.42 -9.89
N GLU A 115 -6.77 12.60 -10.84
CA GLU A 115 -7.45 11.34 -11.19
C GLU A 115 -7.46 10.32 -10.05
N GLN A 116 -6.45 10.33 -9.17
CA GLN A 116 -6.34 9.46 -8.01
C GLN A 116 -6.80 10.13 -6.71
N GLN A 117 -7.07 11.43 -6.74
CA GLN A 117 -7.52 12.20 -5.57
C GLN A 117 -8.78 11.61 -4.93
N GLN A 118 -9.71 11.10 -5.73
CA GLN A 118 -10.93 10.46 -5.22
C GLN A 118 -10.65 9.21 -4.38
N MET A 119 -9.53 8.52 -4.63
CA MET A 119 -9.17 7.33 -3.87
C MET A 119 -8.63 7.69 -2.49
N ILE A 120 -7.89 8.80 -2.38
CA ILE A 120 -7.37 9.27 -1.10
C ILE A 120 -8.37 10.14 -0.32
N ALA A 121 -9.44 10.62 -0.96
CA ALA A 121 -10.51 11.36 -0.30
C ALA A 121 -11.45 10.47 0.53
N GLN A 122 -11.14 9.17 0.67
CA GLN A 122 -11.94 8.25 1.48
C GLN A 122 -11.79 8.57 2.97
N LYS A 123 -12.90 8.45 3.70
CA LYS A 123 -12.92 8.72 5.15
C LYS A 123 -12.13 7.72 5.97
N ASN A 124 -12.09 6.47 5.51
CA ASN A 124 -11.38 5.39 6.19
C ASN A 124 -10.29 4.84 5.30
N ILE A 125 -9.10 4.65 5.86
CA ILE A 125 -7.92 4.19 5.13
C ILE A 125 -7.25 3.05 5.89
N ILE A 126 -6.82 2.02 5.17
CA ILE A 126 -5.79 1.10 5.64
C ILE A 126 -4.52 1.39 4.84
N LEU A 127 -3.48 1.80 5.54
CA LEU A 127 -2.18 2.07 4.98
C LEU A 127 -1.26 0.88 5.27
N LEU A 128 -0.63 0.35 4.22
CA LEU A 128 0.36 -0.70 4.30
C LEU A 128 1.72 -0.12 3.90
N GLY A 129 2.75 -0.36 4.70
CA GLY A 129 4.09 0.14 4.42
C GLY A 129 5.20 -0.74 4.97
N ASP A 130 6.39 -0.66 4.38
CA ASP A 130 7.58 -1.40 4.79
C ASP A 130 8.74 -0.50 5.22
N SER A 131 8.49 0.81 5.34
CA SER A 131 9.49 1.78 5.78
C SER A 131 8.95 2.74 6.84
N THR A 132 9.85 3.34 7.60
CA THR A 132 9.50 4.35 8.63
C THR A 132 8.97 5.67 8.05
N HIS A 133 8.96 5.84 6.74
CA HIS A 133 8.44 7.02 6.04
C HIS A 133 7.02 6.82 5.50
N ASP A 134 6.59 5.57 5.29
CA ASP A 134 5.29 5.29 4.71
C ASP A 134 4.09 5.76 5.56
N PRO A 135 4.15 5.77 6.91
CA PRO A 135 3.07 6.33 7.72
C PRO A 135 2.74 7.80 7.43
N PHE A 136 3.65 8.53 6.81
CA PHE A 136 3.50 9.95 6.47
C PHE A 136 2.98 10.18 5.03
N MET A 137 2.65 9.11 4.30
CA MET A 137 2.05 9.22 2.96
C MET A 137 0.66 9.85 3.01
N ILE A 138 -0.04 9.70 4.13
CA ILE A 138 -1.41 10.15 4.36
C ILE A 138 -1.42 11.27 5.39
N ASN A 139 -2.27 12.26 5.17
CA ASN A 139 -2.53 13.34 6.13
C ASN A 139 -3.60 12.89 7.13
N ASP A 140 -3.20 12.62 8.36
CA ASP A 140 -4.06 12.11 9.43
C ASP A 140 -5.27 13.02 9.72
N ASN A 141 -5.21 14.32 9.38
CA ASN A 141 -6.28 15.29 9.66
C ASN A 141 -7.40 15.29 8.62
N GLN A 142 -7.28 14.52 7.54
CA GLN A 142 -8.25 14.49 6.45
C GLN A 142 -9.16 13.27 6.47
N HIS A 143 -8.92 12.33 7.38
CA HIS A 143 -9.61 11.06 7.46
C HIS A 143 -10.23 10.82 8.83
N ASP A 144 -11.36 10.11 8.85
CA ASP A 144 -12.05 9.75 10.10
C ASP A 144 -11.33 8.60 10.83
N LEU A 145 -10.76 7.66 10.07
CA LEU A 145 -10.00 6.53 10.60
C LEU A 145 -8.87 6.11 9.64
N ILE A 146 -7.67 5.95 10.20
CA ILE A 146 -6.53 5.37 9.49
C ILE A 146 -6.00 4.21 10.31
N ILE A 147 -5.85 3.03 9.69
CA ILE A 147 -5.14 1.89 10.27
C ILE A 147 -3.82 1.73 9.54
N LYS A 148 -2.70 1.92 10.23
CA LYS A 148 -1.35 1.81 9.68
C LYS A 148 -0.75 0.45 10.01
N ILE A 149 -0.45 -0.36 8.99
CA ILE A 149 0.12 -1.70 9.12
C ILE A 149 1.53 -1.69 8.52
N GLY A 150 2.53 -1.95 9.36
CA GLY A 150 3.94 -1.98 8.99
C GLY A 150 4.45 -3.40 8.79
N PHE A 151 5.21 -3.63 7.72
CA PHE A 151 5.92 -4.89 7.47
C PHE A 151 7.40 -4.72 7.82
N LEU A 152 7.84 -5.34 8.91
CA LEU A 152 9.22 -5.32 9.35
C LEU A 152 9.88 -6.68 9.04
N ASN A 153 10.48 -6.78 7.85
CA ASN A 153 10.99 -8.02 7.29
C ASN A 153 12.47 -8.29 7.59
N SER A 154 13.18 -7.29 8.13
CA SER A 154 14.60 -7.41 8.46
C SER A 154 14.99 -6.47 9.60
N HIS A 155 16.10 -6.80 10.29
CA HIS A 155 16.64 -5.97 11.38
C HIS A 155 15.62 -5.67 12.50
N GLU A 156 14.78 -6.65 12.85
CA GLU A 156 13.70 -6.52 13.83
C GLU A 156 14.21 -5.94 15.16
N SER A 157 15.30 -6.44 15.70
CA SER A 157 15.89 -5.96 16.97
C SER A 157 16.30 -4.49 16.96
N GLN A 158 16.56 -3.93 15.76
CA GLN A 158 17.00 -2.55 15.60
C GLN A 158 15.82 -1.59 15.38
N PHE A 159 14.78 -2.04 14.67
CA PHE A 159 13.73 -1.14 14.20
C PHE A 159 12.34 -1.38 14.83
N LEU A 160 12.16 -2.46 15.61
CA LEU A 160 10.85 -2.81 16.15
C LEU A 160 10.22 -1.67 16.96
N ASP A 161 10.97 -1.08 17.90
CA ASP A 161 10.47 0.01 18.75
C ASP A 161 10.00 1.21 17.90
N LYS A 162 10.74 1.52 16.83
CA LYS A 162 10.40 2.60 15.92
C LYS A 162 9.15 2.30 15.10
N TYR A 163 9.01 1.06 14.63
CA TYR A 163 7.81 0.64 13.90
C TYR A 163 6.57 0.66 14.81
N GLN A 164 6.70 0.21 16.05
CA GLN A 164 5.60 0.22 17.03
C GLN A 164 5.14 1.65 17.41
N GLN A 165 5.99 2.66 17.24
CA GLN A 165 5.61 4.07 17.43
C GLN A 165 4.85 4.65 16.23
N LEU A 166 5.09 4.12 15.03
CA LEU A 166 4.63 4.68 13.76
C LEU A 166 3.43 3.93 13.16
N TYR A 167 3.28 2.66 13.50
CA TYR A 167 2.26 1.77 12.96
C TYR A 167 1.36 1.23 14.07
N ASP A 168 0.08 1.04 13.77
CA ASP A 168 -0.87 0.43 14.70
C ASP A 168 -0.68 -1.08 14.81
N VAL A 169 -0.24 -1.72 13.71
CA VAL A 169 0.09 -3.15 13.63
C VAL A 169 1.44 -3.32 12.97
N VAL A 170 2.29 -4.19 13.52
CA VAL A 170 3.58 -4.55 12.91
C VAL A 170 3.61 -6.04 12.62
N ILE A 171 3.77 -6.38 11.34
CA ILE A 171 3.91 -7.75 10.84
C ILE A 171 5.40 -8.04 10.68
N LEU A 172 5.87 -9.14 11.28
CA LEU A 172 7.29 -9.51 11.34
C LEU A 172 7.60 -10.68 10.41
N LYS A 173 8.89 -10.89 10.12
CA LYS A 173 9.43 -12.13 9.51
C LYS A 173 8.87 -12.42 8.11
N ASP A 174 8.72 -11.40 7.30
CA ASP A 174 8.24 -11.52 5.91
C ASP A 174 6.94 -12.34 5.78
N GLN A 175 6.08 -12.22 6.77
CA GLN A 175 4.74 -12.81 6.70
C GLN A 175 3.94 -12.14 5.58
N GLY A 176 3.05 -12.93 4.95
CA GLY A 176 2.20 -12.46 3.87
C GLY A 176 1.07 -11.51 4.33
N LEU A 177 0.13 -11.28 3.44
CA LEU A 177 -1.01 -10.39 3.64
C LEU A 177 -2.19 -11.04 4.39
N ASP A 178 -2.04 -12.23 4.98
CA ASP A 178 -3.14 -12.98 5.61
C ASP A 178 -3.90 -12.15 6.64
N TYR A 179 -3.16 -11.47 7.53
CA TYR A 179 -3.76 -10.59 8.52
C TYR A 179 -4.57 -9.46 7.89
N VAL A 180 -4.02 -8.84 6.83
CA VAL A 180 -4.68 -7.75 6.13
C VAL A 180 -5.96 -8.24 5.46
N VAL A 181 -5.93 -9.39 4.80
CA VAL A 181 -7.10 -10.01 4.16
C VAL A 181 -8.17 -10.36 5.18
N GLU A 182 -7.79 -10.92 6.33
CA GLU A 182 -8.73 -11.21 7.41
C GLU A 182 -9.38 -9.94 7.95
N LEU A 183 -8.58 -8.89 8.17
CA LEU A 183 -9.08 -7.58 8.60
C LEU A 183 -10.08 -7.02 7.58
N VAL A 184 -9.73 -7.00 6.29
CA VAL A 184 -10.60 -6.57 5.19
C VAL A 184 -11.91 -7.33 5.21
N ASN A 185 -11.85 -8.67 5.33
CA ASN A 185 -13.04 -9.53 5.31
C ASN A 185 -13.96 -9.27 6.50
N LYS A 186 -13.44 -8.82 7.62
CA LYS A 186 -14.24 -8.43 8.80
C LYS A 186 -14.85 -7.03 8.68
N LEU A 187 -14.26 -6.17 7.82
CA LEU A 187 -14.65 -4.78 7.67
C LEU A 187 -15.60 -4.55 6.48
N THR A 188 -15.78 -5.54 5.63
CA THR A 188 -16.63 -5.50 4.41
C THR A 188 -17.61 -6.66 4.38
#